data_7066fa3247960db238a90b803db92774
#
_entry.id   7066fa3247960db238a90b803db92774
#
_cell.length_a   1.000
_cell.length_b   1.000
_cell.length_c   1.000
_cell.angle_alpha   90.00
_cell.angle_beta   90.00
_cell.angle_gamma   90.00
#
_symmetry.space_group_name_H-M   'P 1'
#
loop_
_entity.id
_entity.type
_entity.pdbx_description
1 polymer ?
#
loop_
_entity_poly.entity_id
_entity_poly.type
_entity_poly.pdbx_seq_one_letter_code
_entity_poly.pdbx_strand_id
1 'polypeptide(L)'
;MSILGLNISRRTFYVLIGIAFYLILLVVLTSVERNSQVSNIDSFQDSLWYSIVTLTTVGYGDIYPVTPIGRNIGYIFVLGSLGVLGLLISRITEVFVNIRETRKMGLLGSNYKDHIVVIGWDVFAQSVVDELIGAEKKVAIVTDSKDHVDPIRERYNETDIFVLVTDYSNYAVLEKANISQASTVFLNFEDDTQKLVYSLNLKKQYGTVEHVVILNNSDLEDTFHAAGVTFTLSKDGIAAKIVASYIFEPDVARYSVDLLSSAVADSDYDIQQYLVTDNNPYVNREYNKVFQTLKDEHNIILIGISKFRQDGTRKLMKNPSNTITVSAGDYLIMIMTGENEAPITELFGVPEGYKSTS
;
A
#
# COMPACT_ATOMS: atom_id res chain seq x y z
N MET A 1 -12.91 -20.12 36.78
CA MET A 1 -12.87 -20.47 38.22
C MET A 1 -13.15 -19.18 39.00
N SER A 2 -14.28 -19.10 39.70
CA SER A 2 -14.63 -17.89 40.45
C SER A 2 -14.09 -18.04 41.87
N ILE A 3 -13.09 -17.28 42.22
CA ILE A 3 -12.66 -17.08 43.59
C ILE A 3 -13.08 -15.64 43.94
N LEU A 4 -13.93 -15.48 44.92
CA LEU A 4 -14.46 -14.18 45.40
C LEU A 4 -15.25 -13.35 44.35
N GLY A 5 -16.02 -13.97 43.43
CA GLY A 5 -16.89 -13.23 42.53
C GLY A 5 -16.19 -12.52 41.37
N LEU A 6 -14.85 -12.63 41.20
CA LEU A 6 -14.06 -12.08 40.10
C LEU A 6 -13.78 -13.17 39.05
N ASN A 7 -14.13 -12.90 37.82
CA ASN A 7 -13.84 -13.78 36.65
C ASN A 7 -12.38 -13.66 36.26
N ILE A 8 -11.47 -14.30 37.03
CA ILE A 8 -10.02 -14.24 36.84
C ILE A 8 -9.65 -15.18 35.69
N SER A 9 -8.93 -14.66 34.67
CA SER A 9 -8.41 -15.49 33.60
C SER A 9 -7.40 -16.51 34.15
N ARG A 10 -7.30 -17.70 33.52
CA ARG A 10 -6.30 -18.72 33.93
C ARG A 10 -4.88 -18.15 34.00
N ARG A 11 -4.55 -17.25 33.06
CA ARG A 11 -3.22 -16.56 33.00
C ARG A 11 -3.00 -15.70 34.25
N THR A 12 -3.95 -14.86 34.60
CA THR A 12 -3.88 -14.01 35.82
C THR A 12 -3.73 -14.82 37.07
N PHE A 13 -4.42 -15.98 37.18
CA PHE A 13 -4.32 -16.88 38.30
C PHE A 13 -2.91 -17.45 38.50
N TYR A 14 -2.24 -17.93 37.41
CA TYR A 14 -0.86 -18.44 37.48
C TYR A 14 0.15 -17.34 37.84
N VAL A 15 -0.04 -16.12 37.33
CA VAL A 15 0.81 -14.96 37.68
C VAL A 15 0.68 -14.65 39.19
N LEU A 16 -0.53 -14.62 39.72
CA LEU A 16 -0.75 -14.37 41.17
C LEU A 16 -0.11 -15.44 42.03
N ILE A 17 -0.20 -16.73 41.66
CA ILE A 17 0.49 -17.83 42.34
C ILE A 17 2.01 -17.63 42.29
N GLY A 18 2.58 -17.25 41.12
CA GLY A 18 4.02 -16.98 41.00
C GLY A 18 4.48 -15.85 41.91
N ILE A 19 3.74 -14.75 41.95
CA ILE A 19 4.02 -13.62 42.86
C ILE A 19 3.92 -14.04 44.33
N ALA A 20 2.87 -14.77 44.72
CA ALA A 20 2.72 -15.25 46.07
C ALA A 20 3.87 -16.18 46.47
N PHE A 21 4.27 -17.10 45.59
CA PHE A 21 5.41 -18.00 45.81
C PHE A 21 6.72 -17.21 45.97
N TYR A 22 6.98 -16.22 45.11
CA TYR A 22 8.14 -15.35 45.24
C TYR A 22 8.19 -14.59 46.56
N LEU A 23 7.07 -14.01 47.00
CA LEU A 23 6.98 -13.32 48.28
C LEU A 23 7.22 -14.26 49.48
N ILE A 24 6.70 -15.50 49.42
CA ILE A 24 6.96 -16.53 50.41
C ILE A 24 8.45 -16.85 50.50
N LEU A 25 9.15 -17.01 49.33
CA LEU A 25 10.59 -17.28 49.32
C LEU A 25 11.37 -16.13 49.95
N LEU A 26 11.00 -14.85 49.70
CA LEU A 26 11.66 -13.70 50.34
C LEU A 26 11.49 -13.69 51.84
N VAL A 27 10.25 -13.94 52.33
CA VAL A 27 9.98 -13.98 53.78
C VAL A 27 10.76 -15.12 54.44
N VAL A 28 10.79 -16.30 53.83
CA VAL A 28 11.55 -17.46 54.39
C VAL A 28 13.04 -17.14 54.37
N LEU A 29 13.58 -16.56 53.31
CA LEU A 29 14.98 -16.16 53.19
C LEU A 29 15.38 -15.19 54.30
N THR A 30 14.58 -14.10 54.48
CA THR A 30 14.80 -13.13 55.56
C THR A 30 14.79 -13.79 56.93
N SER A 31 13.79 -14.67 57.21
CA SER A 31 13.63 -15.29 58.50
C SER A 31 14.78 -16.26 58.88
N VAL A 32 15.31 -16.98 57.89
CA VAL A 32 16.39 -17.95 58.05
C VAL A 32 17.72 -17.25 58.21
N GLU A 33 18.02 -16.25 57.37
CA GLU A 33 19.29 -15.54 57.37
C GLU A 33 19.44 -14.62 58.58
N ARG A 34 18.38 -13.93 59.01
CA ARG A 34 18.39 -13.05 60.19
C ARG A 34 18.86 -13.71 61.48
N ASN A 35 18.67 -15.03 61.59
CA ASN A 35 19.07 -15.79 62.77
C ASN A 35 20.56 -16.23 62.74
N SER A 36 21.31 -15.91 61.68
CA SER A 36 22.70 -16.26 61.50
C SER A 36 23.60 -15.06 61.85
N GLN A 37 24.59 -15.25 62.73
CA GLN A 37 25.53 -14.19 63.11
C GLN A 37 26.51 -13.80 61.98
N VAL A 38 26.54 -14.54 60.87
CA VAL A 38 27.47 -14.35 59.76
C VAL A 38 26.77 -13.78 58.53
N SER A 39 25.46 -13.71 58.54
CA SER A 39 24.66 -13.22 57.43
C SER A 39 24.63 -11.70 57.40
N ASN A 40 24.55 -11.15 56.18
CA ASN A 40 24.31 -9.73 55.89
C ASN A 40 22.88 -9.49 55.36
N ILE A 41 21.97 -10.46 55.53
CA ILE A 41 20.55 -10.34 55.21
C ILE A 41 19.78 -10.20 56.52
N ASP A 42 19.60 -8.99 56.99
CA ASP A 42 18.92 -8.68 58.25
C ASP A 42 17.48 -8.24 58.09
N SER A 43 17.09 -7.80 56.92
CA SER A 43 15.79 -7.24 56.61
C SER A 43 15.14 -7.85 55.35
N PHE A 44 13.83 -7.67 55.24
CA PHE A 44 13.13 -8.01 53.99
C PHE A 44 13.65 -7.25 52.79
N GLN A 45 14.15 -6.01 52.97
CA GLN A 45 14.75 -5.18 51.92
C GLN A 45 16.04 -5.81 51.42
N ASP A 46 16.86 -6.39 52.26
CA ASP A 46 18.11 -7.08 51.86
C ASP A 46 17.81 -8.32 51.03
N SER A 47 16.81 -9.12 51.45
CA SER A 47 16.33 -10.28 50.69
C SER A 47 15.77 -9.87 49.32
N LEU A 48 15.03 -8.78 49.28
CA LEU A 48 14.49 -8.24 48.02
C LEU A 48 15.61 -7.74 47.10
N TRP A 49 16.56 -7.00 47.67
CA TRP A 49 17.75 -6.55 46.93
C TRP A 49 18.53 -7.74 46.38
N TYR A 50 18.85 -8.72 47.20
CA TYR A 50 19.54 -9.93 46.77
C TYR A 50 18.79 -10.62 45.61
N SER A 51 17.46 -10.80 45.77
CA SER A 51 16.67 -11.48 44.76
C SER A 51 16.67 -10.72 43.39
N ILE A 52 16.52 -9.40 43.44
CA ILE A 52 16.55 -8.55 42.21
C ILE A 52 17.91 -8.64 41.52
N VAL A 53 18.99 -8.47 42.30
CA VAL A 53 20.36 -8.50 41.74
C VAL A 53 20.68 -9.89 41.19
N THR A 54 20.19 -10.95 41.79
CA THR A 54 20.37 -12.33 41.32
C THR A 54 19.49 -12.64 40.11
N LEU A 55 18.18 -12.28 40.17
CA LEU A 55 17.25 -12.52 39.06
C LEU A 55 17.62 -11.71 37.80
N THR A 56 18.21 -10.52 37.96
CA THR A 56 18.69 -9.70 36.86
C THR A 56 20.11 -10.09 36.38
N THR A 57 20.71 -11.10 36.97
CA THR A 57 22.08 -11.61 36.67
C THR A 57 23.20 -10.59 36.90
N VAL A 58 22.97 -9.53 37.67
CA VAL A 58 23.97 -8.51 38.00
C VAL A 58 25.00 -9.05 39.01
N GLY A 59 24.53 -9.66 40.11
CA GLY A 59 25.37 -10.40 41.06
C GLY A 59 26.47 -9.58 41.71
N TYR A 60 26.17 -8.43 42.30
CA TYR A 60 27.20 -7.61 42.99
C TYR A 60 27.99 -8.37 44.07
N GLY A 61 27.37 -9.38 44.71
CA GLY A 61 28.04 -10.16 45.74
C GLY A 61 28.21 -9.43 47.08
N ASP A 62 27.55 -8.31 47.24
CA ASP A 62 27.47 -7.50 48.47
C ASP A 62 26.58 -8.13 49.52
N ILE A 63 25.47 -8.73 49.10
CA ILE A 63 24.49 -9.46 49.91
C ILE A 63 24.27 -10.84 49.30
N TYR A 64 24.39 -11.90 50.13
CA TYR A 64 24.18 -13.29 49.69
C TYR A 64 23.82 -14.20 50.87
N PRO A 65 23.05 -15.28 50.65
CA PRO A 65 22.68 -16.20 51.70
C PRO A 65 23.87 -17.07 52.14
N VAL A 66 24.04 -17.20 53.46
CA VAL A 66 25.11 -17.99 54.05
C VAL A 66 24.59 -19.30 54.69
N THR A 67 23.34 -19.37 55.09
CA THR A 67 22.72 -20.56 55.68
C THR A 67 22.46 -21.65 54.61
N PRO A 68 22.41 -22.95 54.98
CA PRO A 68 22.11 -23.99 53.98
C PRO A 68 20.72 -23.83 53.33
N ILE A 69 19.72 -23.41 54.12
CA ILE A 69 18.36 -23.17 53.58
C ILE A 69 18.37 -21.93 52.66
N GLY A 70 19.03 -20.86 53.09
CA GLY A 70 19.15 -19.65 52.28
C GLY A 70 19.85 -19.92 50.96
N ARG A 71 20.92 -20.71 50.91
CA ARG A 71 21.59 -21.15 49.70
C ARG A 71 20.68 -21.93 48.73
N ASN A 72 19.81 -22.82 49.30
CA ASN A 72 18.86 -23.54 48.48
C ASN A 72 17.83 -22.58 47.83
N ILE A 73 17.40 -21.56 48.56
CA ILE A 73 16.55 -20.49 48.01
C ILE A 73 17.32 -19.70 46.93
N GLY A 74 18.63 -19.43 47.16
CA GLY A 74 19.52 -18.82 46.21
C GLY A 74 19.60 -19.60 44.88
N TYR A 75 19.71 -20.94 44.94
CA TYR A 75 19.65 -21.77 43.73
C TYR A 75 18.35 -21.65 43.00
N ILE A 76 17.20 -21.53 43.70
CA ILE A 76 15.91 -21.29 43.05
C ILE A 76 15.90 -19.94 42.35
N PHE A 77 16.47 -18.87 42.92
CA PHE A 77 16.58 -17.56 42.25
C PHE A 77 17.53 -17.60 41.07
N VAL A 78 18.70 -18.23 41.17
CA VAL A 78 19.65 -18.36 40.07
C VAL A 78 19.06 -19.15 38.90
N LEU A 79 18.44 -20.31 39.16
CA LEU A 79 17.80 -21.09 38.09
C LEU A 79 16.53 -20.40 37.55
N GLY A 80 15.77 -19.78 38.47
CA GLY A 80 14.58 -19.00 38.11
C GLY A 80 14.90 -17.78 37.22
N SER A 81 16.08 -17.15 37.40
CA SER A 81 16.53 -16.02 36.60
C SER A 81 16.60 -16.35 35.12
N LEU A 82 17.09 -17.54 34.76
CA LEU A 82 17.13 -18.01 33.37
C LEU A 82 15.73 -18.12 32.77
N GLY A 83 14.77 -18.64 33.55
CA GLY A 83 13.36 -18.73 33.11
C GLY A 83 12.70 -17.36 32.96
N VAL A 84 12.87 -16.47 33.94
CA VAL A 84 12.30 -15.10 33.89
C VAL A 84 12.89 -14.30 32.72
N LEU A 85 14.22 -14.34 32.56
CA LEU A 85 14.89 -13.64 31.46
C LEU A 85 14.47 -14.20 30.10
N GLY A 86 14.39 -15.52 29.95
CA GLY A 86 13.91 -16.18 28.74
C GLY A 86 12.46 -15.77 28.37
N LEU A 87 11.56 -15.73 29.35
CA LEU A 87 10.18 -15.26 29.14
C LEU A 87 10.15 -13.77 28.74
N LEU A 88 10.96 -12.94 29.35
CA LEU A 88 11.04 -11.50 29.04
C LEU A 88 11.53 -11.27 27.61
N ILE A 89 12.62 -11.93 27.21
CA ILE A 89 13.16 -11.87 25.84
C ILE A 89 12.11 -12.37 24.84
N SER A 90 11.44 -13.49 25.14
CA SER A 90 10.38 -14.04 24.27
C SER A 90 9.24 -13.04 24.06
N ARG A 91 8.80 -12.34 25.12
CA ARG A 91 7.73 -11.33 25.03
C ARG A 91 8.16 -10.09 24.23
N ILE A 92 9.38 -9.63 24.46
CA ILE A 92 9.93 -8.50 23.69
C ILE A 92 10.00 -8.89 22.21
N THR A 93 10.53 -10.06 21.91
CA THR A 93 10.63 -10.57 20.53
C THR A 93 9.27 -10.69 19.86
N GLU A 94 8.26 -11.25 20.58
CA GLU A 94 6.88 -11.37 20.09
C GLU A 94 6.30 -9.99 19.69
N VAL A 95 6.50 -8.98 20.53
CA VAL A 95 6.02 -7.61 20.26
C VAL A 95 6.71 -7.04 19.01
N PHE A 96 8.04 -7.18 18.88
CA PHE A 96 8.78 -6.70 17.72
C PHE A 96 8.36 -7.42 16.42
N VAL A 97 8.19 -8.74 16.47
CA VAL A 97 7.72 -9.54 15.33
C VAL A 97 6.32 -9.08 14.90
N ASN A 98 5.40 -8.92 15.84
CA ASN A 98 4.04 -8.47 15.54
C ASN A 98 4.01 -7.06 14.92
N ILE A 99 4.80 -6.12 15.44
CA ILE A 99 4.92 -4.76 14.86
C ILE A 99 5.47 -4.84 13.43
N ARG A 100 6.52 -5.63 13.24
CA ARG A 100 7.13 -5.82 11.91
C ARG A 100 6.14 -6.45 10.93
N GLU A 101 5.43 -7.50 11.33
CA GLU A 101 4.40 -8.13 10.49
C GLU A 101 3.25 -7.17 10.18
N THR A 102 2.74 -6.45 11.16
CA THR A 102 1.68 -5.45 10.96
C THR A 102 2.09 -4.40 9.92
N ARG A 103 3.34 -3.92 10.00
CA ARG A 103 3.90 -2.99 9.01
C ARG A 103 4.05 -3.66 7.64
N LYS A 104 4.58 -4.88 7.61
CA LYS A 104 4.80 -5.65 6.37
C LYS A 104 3.49 -5.90 5.63
N MET A 105 2.40 -6.19 6.37
CA MET A 105 1.06 -6.40 5.80
C MET A 105 0.33 -5.11 5.41
N GLY A 106 0.92 -3.94 5.62
CA GLY A 106 0.29 -2.65 5.29
C GLY A 106 -0.82 -2.23 6.26
N LEU A 107 -1.00 -2.92 7.38
CA LEU A 107 -2.11 -2.66 8.31
C LEU A 107 -2.01 -1.34 9.08
N LEU A 108 -0.87 -0.65 9.00
CA LEU A 108 -0.72 0.72 9.52
C LEU A 108 -1.40 1.76 8.62
N GLY A 109 -1.65 1.43 7.36
CA GLY A 109 -2.29 2.29 6.38
C GLY A 109 -1.31 3.16 5.57
N SER A 110 -1.81 3.65 4.42
CA SER A 110 -1.13 4.58 3.52
C SER A 110 -1.67 6.00 3.69
N ASN A 111 -0.81 6.99 3.43
CA ASN A 111 -1.19 8.41 3.34
C ASN A 111 -1.21 8.89 1.88
N TYR A 112 -1.18 7.99 0.91
CA TYR A 112 -1.20 8.36 -0.51
C TYR A 112 -2.51 9.08 -0.85
N LYS A 113 -2.41 10.05 -1.73
CA LYS A 113 -3.54 10.79 -2.31
C LYS A 113 -3.34 10.84 -3.81
N ASP A 114 -4.44 10.91 -4.54
CA ASP A 114 -4.43 10.94 -6.01
C ASP A 114 -3.62 9.79 -6.64
N HIS A 115 -3.62 8.64 -5.94
CA HIS A 115 -2.89 7.45 -6.31
C HIS A 115 -3.83 6.41 -6.94
N ILE A 116 -3.24 5.37 -7.49
CA ILE A 116 -3.97 4.26 -8.10
C ILE A 116 -4.00 3.10 -7.12
N VAL A 117 -5.17 2.49 -6.94
CA VAL A 117 -5.32 1.27 -6.14
C VAL A 117 -5.53 0.08 -7.06
N VAL A 118 -4.64 -0.90 -7.00
CA VAL A 118 -4.73 -2.15 -7.75
C VAL A 118 -5.20 -3.26 -6.81
N ILE A 119 -6.37 -3.83 -7.08
CA ILE A 119 -6.96 -4.89 -6.25
C ILE A 119 -6.92 -6.21 -7.02
N GLY A 120 -6.19 -7.17 -6.48
CA GLY A 120 -5.84 -8.43 -7.15
C GLY A 120 -4.43 -8.37 -7.75
N TRP A 121 -3.60 -9.35 -7.40
CA TRP A 121 -2.20 -9.40 -7.80
C TRP A 121 -1.89 -10.71 -8.54
N ASP A 122 -1.44 -10.56 -9.78
CA ASP A 122 -0.94 -11.63 -10.64
C ASP A 122 0.09 -11.06 -11.62
N VAL A 123 0.55 -11.85 -12.59
CA VAL A 123 1.51 -11.42 -13.62
C VAL A 123 0.99 -10.24 -14.46
N PHE A 124 -0.32 -10.21 -14.73
CA PHE A 124 -0.91 -9.12 -15.49
C PHE A 124 -0.96 -7.81 -14.68
N ALA A 125 -1.41 -7.88 -13.43
CA ALA A 125 -1.39 -6.72 -12.53
C ALA A 125 0.04 -6.19 -12.33
N GLN A 126 1.05 -7.08 -12.26
CA GLN A 126 2.46 -6.68 -12.20
C GLN A 126 2.85 -5.86 -13.44
N SER A 127 2.51 -6.32 -14.64
CA SER A 127 2.82 -5.58 -15.87
C SER A 127 2.14 -4.21 -15.91
N VAL A 128 0.87 -4.13 -15.44
CA VAL A 128 0.16 -2.83 -15.33
C VAL A 128 0.86 -1.91 -14.33
N VAL A 129 1.30 -2.44 -13.19
CA VAL A 129 2.02 -1.64 -12.19
C VAL A 129 3.38 -1.19 -12.70
N ASP A 130 4.10 -2.00 -13.49
CA ASP A 130 5.36 -1.61 -14.13
C ASP A 130 5.16 -0.35 -15.00
N GLU A 131 4.12 -0.29 -15.84
CA GLU A 131 3.79 0.87 -16.66
C GLU A 131 3.38 2.09 -15.81
N LEU A 132 2.57 1.87 -14.75
CA LEU A 132 2.16 2.96 -13.85
C LEU A 132 3.33 3.59 -13.10
N ILE A 133 4.28 2.78 -12.66
CA ILE A 133 5.51 3.26 -12.02
C ILE A 133 6.41 3.96 -13.04
N GLY A 134 6.50 3.43 -14.28
CA GLY A 134 7.19 4.11 -15.39
C GLY A 134 6.62 5.50 -15.66
N ALA A 135 5.31 5.68 -15.50
CA ALA A 135 4.63 6.97 -15.60
C ALA A 135 4.63 7.77 -14.28
N GLU A 136 5.54 7.48 -13.35
CA GLU A 136 5.72 8.16 -12.06
C GLU A 136 4.46 8.21 -11.16
N LYS A 137 3.53 7.26 -11.34
CA LYS A 137 2.31 7.19 -10.52
C LYS A 137 2.56 6.40 -9.24
N LYS A 138 1.97 6.84 -8.13
CA LYS A 138 1.97 6.08 -6.87
C LYS A 138 0.89 5.02 -6.90
N VAL A 139 1.25 3.81 -6.47
CA VAL A 139 0.34 2.66 -6.54
C VAL A 139 0.17 2.01 -5.17
N ALA A 140 -1.06 1.80 -4.75
CA ALA A 140 -1.39 0.94 -3.62
C ALA A 140 -1.86 -0.42 -4.14
N ILE A 141 -1.11 -1.47 -3.83
CA ILE A 141 -1.38 -2.84 -4.26
C ILE A 141 -2.09 -3.57 -3.13
N VAL A 142 -3.28 -4.10 -3.40
CA VAL A 142 -4.05 -4.92 -2.47
C VAL A 142 -4.02 -6.37 -2.93
N THR A 143 -3.54 -7.25 -2.07
CA THR A 143 -3.44 -8.69 -2.33
C THR A 143 -4.02 -9.49 -1.16
N ASP A 144 -4.53 -10.69 -1.43
CA ASP A 144 -5.01 -11.62 -0.41
C ASP A 144 -3.93 -12.59 0.10
N SER A 145 -2.76 -12.63 -0.56
CA SER A 145 -1.66 -13.52 -0.19
C SER A 145 -0.47 -12.76 0.39
N LYS A 146 0.03 -13.27 1.52
CA LYS A 146 1.27 -12.80 2.15
C LYS A 146 2.51 -13.07 1.31
N ASP A 147 2.45 -14.11 0.48
CA ASP A 147 3.58 -14.56 -0.34
C ASP A 147 3.91 -13.56 -1.47
N HIS A 148 2.97 -12.69 -1.81
CA HIS A 148 3.18 -11.64 -2.81
C HIS A 148 4.00 -10.46 -2.27
N VAL A 149 4.06 -10.26 -0.95
CA VAL A 149 4.61 -9.02 -0.35
C VAL A 149 6.09 -8.85 -0.62
N ASP A 150 6.89 -9.90 -0.38
CA ASP A 150 8.34 -9.82 -0.56
C ASP A 150 8.72 -9.61 -2.03
N PRO A 151 8.20 -10.39 -3.00
CA PRO A 151 8.46 -10.14 -4.42
C PRO A 151 8.08 -8.73 -4.89
N ILE A 152 6.94 -8.19 -4.41
CA ILE A 152 6.53 -6.82 -4.75
C ILE A 152 7.53 -5.80 -4.21
N ARG A 153 7.94 -5.92 -2.94
CA ARG A 153 8.88 -4.98 -2.31
C ARG A 153 10.31 -5.09 -2.81
N GLU A 154 10.71 -6.25 -3.31
CA GLU A 154 12.01 -6.43 -3.97
C GLU A 154 12.06 -5.78 -5.36
N ARG A 155 10.91 -5.71 -6.04
CA ARG A 155 10.80 -5.16 -7.39
C ARG A 155 10.67 -3.65 -7.42
N TYR A 156 9.95 -3.05 -6.48
CA TYR A 156 9.59 -1.63 -6.50
C TYR A 156 10.11 -0.88 -5.27
N ASN A 157 10.34 0.42 -5.40
CA ASN A 157 10.73 1.29 -4.29
C ASN A 157 9.55 1.51 -3.31
N GLU A 158 9.83 1.55 -2.02
CA GLU A 158 8.82 1.83 -0.98
C GLU A 158 8.19 3.23 -1.07
N THR A 159 8.81 4.16 -1.81
CA THR A 159 8.28 5.51 -2.04
C THR A 159 7.15 5.53 -3.07
N ASP A 160 7.13 4.56 -3.98
CA ASP A 160 6.26 4.53 -5.16
C ASP A 160 5.10 3.57 -4.97
N ILE A 161 5.30 2.55 -4.11
CA ILE A 161 4.27 1.55 -3.83
C ILE A 161 3.89 1.48 -2.34
N PHE A 162 2.65 1.11 -2.11
CA PHE A 162 2.16 0.63 -0.82
C PHE A 162 1.52 -0.74 -1.01
N VAL A 163 1.81 -1.71 -0.12
CA VAL A 163 1.24 -3.05 -0.21
C VAL A 163 0.34 -3.31 0.99
N LEU A 164 -0.90 -3.70 0.73
CA LEU A 164 -1.87 -4.12 1.73
C LEU A 164 -2.26 -5.58 1.52
N VAL A 165 -2.13 -6.38 2.57
CA VAL A 165 -2.60 -7.77 2.57
C VAL A 165 -3.92 -7.85 3.32
N THR A 166 -4.99 -8.22 2.62
CA THR A 166 -6.31 -8.42 3.22
C THR A 166 -7.19 -9.26 2.32
N ASP A 167 -8.19 -9.91 2.91
CA ASP A 167 -9.31 -10.44 2.15
C ASP A 167 -10.02 -9.27 1.44
N TYR A 168 -10.25 -9.40 0.14
CA TYR A 168 -10.88 -8.37 -0.68
C TYR A 168 -12.29 -7.99 -0.22
N SER A 169 -13.00 -8.88 0.49
CA SER A 169 -14.32 -8.61 1.07
C SER A 169 -14.29 -7.74 2.33
N ASN A 170 -13.10 -7.51 2.90
CA ASN A 170 -12.93 -6.71 4.12
C ASN A 170 -12.74 -5.21 3.82
N TYR A 171 -13.83 -4.55 3.45
CA TYR A 171 -13.82 -3.11 3.09
C TYR A 171 -13.27 -2.20 4.20
N ALA A 172 -13.42 -2.56 5.47
CA ALA A 172 -12.88 -1.77 6.59
C ALA A 172 -11.34 -1.76 6.59
N VAL A 173 -10.70 -2.85 6.16
CA VAL A 173 -9.25 -2.93 6.03
C VAL A 173 -8.78 -2.33 4.71
N LEU A 174 -9.59 -2.40 3.65
CA LEU A 174 -9.28 -1.77 2.36
C LEU A 174 -9.05 -0.26 2.48
N GLU A 175 -9.71 0.42 3.42
CA GLU A 175 -9.46 1.84 3.70
C GLU A 175 -8.00 2.12 4.15
N LYS A 176 -7.25 1.10 4.59
CA LYS A 176 -5.81 1.22 4.82
C LYS A 176 -5.00 1.52 3.55
N ALA A 177 -5.54 1.19 2.38
CA ALA A 177 -4.98 1.62 1.10
C ALA A 177 -5.38 3.06 0.72
N ASN A 178 -6.11 3.77 1.58
CA ASN A 178 -6.64 5.12 1.39
C ASN A 178 -7.47 5.27 0.10
N ILE A 179 -8.36 4.30 -0.16
CA ILE A 179 -9.18 4.25 -1.39
C ILE A 179 -10.02 5.50 -1.55
N SER A 180 -10.53 6.06 -0.46
CA SER A 180 -11.34 7.30 -0.48
C SER A 180 -10.61 8.51 -1.08
N GLN A 181 -9.28 8.49 -1.10
CA GLN A 181 -8.42 9.53 -1.67
C GLN A 181 -7.70 9.06 -2.95
N ALA A 182 -8.03 7.88 -3.46
CA ALA A 182 -7.48 7.39 -4.71
C ALA A 182 -8.14 8.08 -5.90
N SER A 183 -7.39 8.26 -6.98
CA SER A 183 -7.93 8.74 -8.26
C SER A 183 -8.66 7.62 -9.00
N THR A 184 -8.11 6.41 -8.93
CA THR A 184 -8.59 5.28 -9.72
C THR A 184 -8.40 3.97 -8.95
N VAL A 185 -9.38 3.07 -9.07
CA VAL A 185 -9.27 1.68 -8.61
C VAL A 185 -9.28 0.76 -9.84
N PHE A 186 -8.25 -0.05 -9.97
CA PHE A 186 -8.15 -1.10 -10.96
C PHE A 186 -8.47 -2.46 -10.32
N LEU A 187 -9.46 -3.18 -10.89
CA LEU A 187 -9.87 -4.50 -10.43
C LEU A 187 -9.32 -5.59 -11.33
N ASN A 188 -8.48 -6.46 -10.76
CA ASN A 188 -7.85 -7.59 -11.43
C ASN A 188 -8.24 -8.92 -10.80
N PHE A 189 -9.51 -9.31 -10.91
CA PHE A 189 -10.02 -10.63 -10.55
C PHE A 189 -10.16 -11.51 -11.80
N GLU A 190 -10.25 -12.83 -11.62
CA GLU A 190 -10.49 -13.72 -12.76
C GLU A 190 -11.96 -13.72 -13.22
N ASP A 191 -12.90 -13.74 -12.30
CA ASP A 191 -14.33 -13.88 -12.58
C ASP A 191 -15.02 -12.54 -12.79
N ASP A 192 -15.66 -12.34 -13.95
CA ASP A 192 -16.35 -11.09 -14.29
C ASP A 192 -17.57 -10.81 -13.40
N THR A 193 -18.22 -11.87 -12.87
CA THR A 193 -19.33 -11.68 -11.92
C THR A 193 -18.82 -11.13 -10.60
N GLN A 194 -17.69 -11.64 -10.11
CA GLN A 194 -17.04 -11.08 -8.92
C GLN A 194 -16.64 -9.64 -9.13
N LYS A 195 -16.04 -9.30 -10.29
CA LYS A 195 -15.69 -7.91 -10.64
C LYS A 195 -16.92 -7.00 -10.60
N LEU A 196 -18.06 -7.45 -11.16
CA LEU A 196 -19.30 -6.67 -11.18
C LEU A 196 -19.82 -6.41 -9.77
N VAL A 197 -19.96 -7.46 -8.95
CA VAL A 197 -20.46 -7.33 -7.58
C VAL A 197 -19.53 -6.43 -6.77
N TYR A 198 -18.22 -6.58 -6.95
CA TYR A 198 -17.23 -5.79 -6.26
C TYR A 198 -17.28 -4.31 -6.67
N SER A 199 -17.41 -4.03 -7.97
CA SER A 199 -17.55 -2.67 -8.51
C SER A 199 -18.79 -1.96 -7.95
N LEU A 200 -19.93 -2.67 -7.86
CA LEU A 200 -21.16 -2.13 -7.26
C LEU A 200 -20.97 -1.76 -5.78
N ASN A 201 -20.29 -2.62 -5.02
CA ASN A 201 -20.00 -2.37 -3.61
C ASN A 201 -19.01 -1.20 -3.43
N LEU A 202 -17.94 -1.14 -4.23
CA LEU A 202 -17.00 -0.03 -4.21
C LEU A 202 -17.70 1.29 -4.55
N LYS A 203 -18.52 1.30 -5.59
CA LYS A 203 -19.28 2.50 -5.96
C LYS A 203 -20.23 2.97 -4.86
N LYS A 204 -20.90 2.04 -4.18
CA LYS A 204 -21.75 2.35 -3.02
C LYS A 204 -20.97 2.99 -1.88
N GLN A 205 -19.72 2.56 -1.65
CA GLN A 205 -18.90 2.98 -0.52
C GLN A 205 -17.99 4.18 -0.86
N TYR A 206 -17.50 4.25 -2.10
CA TYR A 206 -16.49 5.22 -2.58
C TYR A 206 -16.95 5.84 -3.91
N GLY A 207 -18.12 6.37 -3.97
CA GLY A 207 -18.84 6.78 -5.21
C GLY A 207 -18.13 7.78 -6.12
N THR A 208 -17.07 8.45 -5.63
CA THR A 208 -16.28 9.45 -6.39
C THR A 208 -15.06 8.88 -7.08
N VAL A 209 -14.66 7.63 -6.75
CA VAL A 209 -13.45 7.01 -7.29
C VAL A 209 -13.73 6.38 -8.65
N GLU A 210 -12.89 6.62 -9.62
CA GLU A 210 -13.02 5.99 -10.94
C GLU A 210 -12.65 4.50 -10.87
N HIS A 211 -13.42 3.68 -11.58
CA HIS A 211 -13.19 2.25 -11.64
C HIS A 211 -12.74 1.84 -13.04
N VAL A 212 -11.63 1.11 -13.10
CA VAL A 212 -11.13 0.45 -14.30
C VAL A 212 -11.25 -1.06 -14.12
N VAL A 213 -11.88 -1.73 -15.06
CA VAL A 213 -12.10 -3.18 -15.01
C VAL A 213 -11.73 -3.82 -16.33
N ILE A 214 -10.92 -4.88 -16.26
CA ILE A 214 -10.64 -5.72 -17.42
C ILE A 214 -11.66 -6.86 -17.46
N LEU A 215 -12.31 -7.02 -18.61
CA LEU A 215 -13.31 -8.06 -18.86
C LEU A 215 -12.72 -9.23 -19.63
N ASN A 216 -13.09 -10.43 -19.20
CA ASN A 216 -12.87 -11.65 -19.98
C ASN A 216 -13.93 -11.78 -21.10
N ASN A 217 -15.17 -11.36 -20.80
CA ASN A 217 -16.25 -11.35 -21.78
C ASN A 217 -16.62 -9.90 -22.15
N SER A 218 -16.34 -9.50 -23.39
CA SER A 218 -16.67 -8.17 -23.91
C SER A 218 -18.16 -7.87 -23.94
N ASP A 219 -19.04 -8.87 -24.00
CA ASP A 219 -20.49 -8.66 -24.02
C ASP A 219 -21.05 -8.07 -22.73
N LEU A 220 -20.24 -8.08 -21.65
CA LEU A 220 -20.61 -7.49 -20.36
C LEU A 220 -20.27 -6.00 -20.25
N GLU A 221 -19.64 -5.39 -21.25
CA GLU A 221 -19.19 -3.99 -21.21
C GLU A 221 -20.31 -3.02 -20.87
N ASP A 222 -21.46 -3.12 -21.55
CA ASP A 222 -22.64 -2.29 -21.28
C ASP A 222 -23.18 -2.50 -19.85
N THR A 223 -23.11 -3.73 -19.34
CA THR A 223 -23.55 -4.06 -17.98
C THR A 223 -22.67 -3.38 -16.94
N PHE A 224 -21.36 -3.40 -17.14
CA PHE A 224 -20.41 -2.72 -16.25
C PHE A 224 -20.56 -1.20 -16.29
N HIS A 225 -20.77 -0.63 -17.47
CA HIS A 225 -21.07 0.80 -17.61
C HIS A 225 -22.39 1.18 -16.90
N ALA A 226 -23.44 0.36 -17.04
CA ALA A 226 -24.68 0.56 -16.32
C ALA A 226 -24.51 0.45 -14.78
N ALA A 227 -23.58 -0.40 -14.33
CA ALA A 227 -23.18 -0.49 -12.93
C ALA A 227 -22.33 0.71 -12.45
N GLY A 228 -21.91 1.58 -13.39
CA GLY A 228 -21.16 2.81 -13.14
C GLY A 228 -19.66 2.61 -13.07
N VAL A 229 -19.14 1.58 -13.69
CA VAL A 229 -17.70 1.44 -13.96
C VAL A 229 -17.32 2.49 -14.99
N THR A 230 -16.23 3.20 -14.73
CA THR A 230 -15.81 4.33 -15.58
C THR A 230 -15.19 3.83 -16.88
N PHE A 231 -14.32 2.84 -16.79
CA PHE A 231 -13.63 2.28 -17.95
C PHE A 231 -13.63 0.77 -17.90
N THR A 232 -14.00 0.15 -19.01
CA THR A 232 -13.92 -1.29 -19.24
C THR A 232 -13.01 -1.58 -20.42
N LEU A 233 -12.31 -2.68 -20.34
CA LEU A 233 -11.38 -3.13 -21.37
C LEU A 233 -11.50 -4.64 -21.55
N SER A 234 -11.70 -5.11 -22.79
CA SER A 234 -11.59 -6.53 -23.08
C SER A 234 -10.14 -6.90 -23.40
N LYS A 235 -9.54 -7.76 -22.56
CA LYS A 235 -8.19 -8.27 -22.74
C LYS A 235 -8.02 -8.95 -24.11
N ASP A 236 -8.92 -9.86 -24.43
CA ASP A 236 -8.89 -10.61 -25.69
C ASP A 236 -9.19 -9.69 -26.89
N GLY A 237 -10.07 -8.72 -26.72
CA GLY A 237 -10.42 -7.76 -27.77
C GLY A 237 -9.25 -6.89 -28.22
N ILE A 238 -8.43 -6.44 -27.28
CA ILE A 238 -7.22 -5.65 -27.61
C ILE A 238 -6.14 -6.56 -28.18
N ALA A 239 -5.86 -7.69 -27.55
CA ALA A 239 -4.87 -8.62 -28.03
C ALA A 239 -5.17 -9.08 -29.46
N ALA A 240 -6.44 -9.40 -29.78
CA ALA A 240 -6.83 -9.77 -31.12
C ALA A 240 -6.59 -8.66 -32.16
N LYS A 241 -6.86 -7.40 -31.82
CA LYS A 241 -6.61 -6.26 -32.72
C LYS A 241 -5.11 -6.09 -33.00
N ILE A 242 -4.27 -6.17 -31.97
CA ILE A 242 -2.81 -6.08 -32.11
C ILE A 242 -2.27 -7.24 -32.94
N VAL A 243 -2.68 -8.47 -32.64
CA VAL A 243 -2.25 -9.66 -33.39
C VAL A 243 -2.68 -9.56 -34.86
N ALA A 244 -3.92 -9.17 -35.13
CA ALA A 244 -4.40 -8.97 -36.50
C ALA A 244 -3.55 -7.92 -37.24
N SER A 245 -3.25 -6.78 -36.59
CA SER A 245 -2.39 -5.75 -37.17
C SER A 245 -0.99 -6.28 -37.45
N TYR A 246 -0.38 -7.09 -36.60
CA TYR A 246 0.91 -7.75 -36.88
C TYR A 246 0.88 -8.65 -38.10
N ILE A 247 -0.28 -9.27 -38.41
CA ILE A 247 -0.42 -10.17 -39.56
C ILE A 247 -0.44 -9.41 -40.88
N PHE A 248 -1.10 -8.26 -40.97
CA PHE A 248 -1.26 -7.55 -42.26
C PHE A 248 -0.59 -6.16 -42.31
N GLU A 249 -0.29 -5.53 -41.17
CA GLU A 249 0.38 -4.22 -41.07
C GLU A 249 1.40 -4.22 -39.92
N PRO A 250 2.50 -5.00 -39.99
CA PRO A 250 3.40 -5.22 -38.85
C PRO A 250 4.04 -3.96 -38.29
N ASP A 251 4.35 -2.97 -39.17
CA ASP A 251 4.93 -1.71 -38.73
C ASP A 251 3.92 -0.84 -37.99
N VAL A 252 2.64 -0.87 -38.39
CA VAL A 252 1.55 -0.19 -37.65
C VAL A 252 1.36 -0.80 -36.27
N ALA A 253 1.39 -2.14 -36.20
CA ALA A 253 1.28 -2.84 -34.90
C ALA A 253 2.43 -2.47 -33.97
N ARG A 254 3.68 -2.53 -34.46
CA ARG A 254 4.87 -2.14 -33.69
C ARG A 254 4.78 -0.71 -33.21
N TYR A 255 4.50 0.23 -34.12
CA TYR A 255 4.37 1.64 -33.81
C TYR A 255 3.27 1.91 -32.76
N SER A 256 2.13 1.21 -32.86
CA SER A 256 1.02 1.37 -31.91
C SER A 256 1.39 0.85 -30.52
N VAL A 257 2.09 -0.28 -30.42
CA VAL A 257 2.54 -0.84 -29.15
C VAL A 257 3.58 0.09 -28.50
N ASP A 258 4.56 0.55 -29.27
CA ASP A 258 5.60 1.47 -28.77
C ASP A 258 4.98 2.76 -28.22
N LEU A 259 3.99 3.33 -28.91
CA LEU A 259 3.30 4.56 -28.47
C LEU A 259 2.39 4.39 -27.25
N LEU A 260 1.99 3.15 -26.91
CA LEU A 260 1.17 2.88 -25.72
C LEU A 260 2.03 2.67 -24.47
N SER A 261 3.32 2.39 -24.63
CA SER A 261 4.27 2.26 -23.53
C SER A 261 4.67 3.64 -23.02
N SER A 262 4.86 3.78 -21.71
CA SER A 262 5.40 5.01 -21.15
C SER A 262 6.84 5.23 -21.61
N ALA A 263 7.20 6.46 -21.98
CA ALA A 263 8.57 6.80 -22.34
C ALA A 263 9.51 6.58 -21.14
N VAL A 264 10.54 5.75 -21.33
CA VAL A 264 11.55 5.47 -20.29
C VAL A 264 12.82 6.27 -20.56
N ALA A 265 13.17 6.47 -21.84
CA ALA A 265 14.30 7.30 -22.26
C ALA A 265 13.81 8.57 -22.93
N ASP A 266 14.63 9.62 -22.87
CA ASP A 266 14.34 10.93 -23.49
C ASP A 266 13.99 10.83 -24.98
N SER A 267 14.52 9.82 -25.68
CA SER A 267 14.28 9.57 -27.10
C SER A 267 13.03 8.76 -27.41
N ASP A 268 12.41 8.16 -26.41
CA ASP A 268 11.24 7.32 -26.61
C ASP A 268 10.00 8.17 -26.91
N TYR A 269 9.15 7.68 -27.82
CA TYR A 269 7.89 8.32 -28.16
C TYR A 269 6.74 7.64 -27.40
N ASP A 270 5.84 8.46 -26.90
CA ASP A 270 4.57 8.00 -26.33
C ASP A 270 3.40 8.92 -26.69
N ILE A 271 2.19 8.51 -26.32
CA ILE A 271 0.98 9.33 -26.47
C ILE A 271 0.60 9.88 -25.12
N GLN A 272 0.71 11.19 -24.98
CA GLN A 272 0.36 11.89 -23.75
C GLN A 272 -0.87 12.77 -23.90
N GLN A 273 -1.57 13.03 -22.79
CA GLN A 273 -2.68 13.98 -22.75
C GLN A 273 -2.45 15.07 -21.69
N TYR A 274 -2.70 16.32 -22.09
CA TYR A 274 -2.58 17.47 -21.21
C TYR A 274 -3.89 18.24 -21.11
N LEU A 275 -4.26 18.61 -19.89
CA LEU A 275 -5.42 19.45 -19.62
C LEU A 275 -5.14 20.89 -20.02
N VAL A 276 -6.01 21.48 -20.81
CA VAL A 276 -5.98 22.91 -21.13
C VAL A 276 -6.58 23.69 -19.95
N THR A 277 -5.75 24.34 -19.17
CA THR A 277 -6.17 25.21 -18.06
C THR A 277 -6.62 26.58 -18.57
N ASP A 278 -7.32 27.37 -17.75
CA ASP A 278 -7.81 28.71 -18.13
C ASP A 278 -6.70 29.66 -18.61
N ASN A 279 -5.50 29.51 -18.06
CA ASN A 279 -4.33 30.35 -18.39
C ASN A 279 -3.48 29.79 -19.53
N ASN A 280 -3.86 28.66 -20.13
CA ASN A 280 -3.08 28.04 -21.20
C ASN A 280 -3.09 28.92 -22.48
N PRO A 281 -1.93 29.11 -23.15
CA PRO A 281 -1.82 29.99 -24.32
C PRO A 281 -2.63 29.51 -25.52
N TYR A 282 -3.10 28.28 -25.51
CA TYR A 282 -3.91 27.68 -26.57
C TYR A 282 -5.43 27.88 -26.43
N VAL A 283 -5.89 28.42 -25.31
CA VAL A 283 -7.32 28.72 -25.10
C VAL A 283 -7.82 29.68 -26.18
N ASN A 284 -8.99 29.37 -26.76
CA ASN A 284 -9.64 30.09 -27.83
C ASN A 284 -8.89 30.11 -29.19
N ARG A 285 -7.85 29.27 -29.37
CA ARG A 285 -7.19 29.07 -30.66
C ARG A 285 -7.85 27.93 -31.44
N GLU A 286 -7.79 28.04 -32.76
CA GLU A 286 -8.20 26.95 -33.67
C GLU A 286 -7.22 25.78 -33.58
N TYR A 287 -7.72 24.55 -33.62
CA TYR A 287 -6.93 23.32 -33.56
C TYR A 287 -5.74 23.32 -34.51
N ASN A 288 -5.94 23.77 -35.79
CA ASN A 288 -4.86 23.82 -36.77
C ASN A 288 -3.70 24.75 -36.37
N LYS A 289 -4.01 25.88 -35.74
CA LYS A 289 -2.96 26.81 -35.27
C LYS A 289 -2.17 26.21 -34.12
N VAL A 290 -2.87 25.52 -33.20
CA VAL A 290 -2.24 24.80 -32.08
C VAL A 290 -1.36 23.66 -32.63
N PHE A 291 -1.87 22.88 -33.59
CA PHE A 291 -1.12 21.80 -34.22
C PHE A 291 0.18 22.35 -34.88
N GLN A 292 0.11 23.42 -35.65
CA GLN A 292 1.27 24.02 -36.30
C GLN A 292 2.28 24.51 -35.24
N THR A 293 1.83 25.25 -34.25
CA THR A 293 2.71 25.77 -33.19
C THR A 293 3.43 24.63 -32.48
N LEU A 294 2.71 23.58 -32.02
CA LEU A 294 3.31 22.44 -31.35
C LEU A 294 4.30 21.69 -32.22
N LYS A 295 3.99 21.55 -33.52
CA LYS A 295 4.88 20.89 -34.50
C LYS A 295 6.14 21.69 -34.75
N ASP A 296 6.01 23.00 -35.02
CA ASP A 296 7.12 23.85 -35.48
C ASP A 296 8.06 24.23 -34.31
N GLU A 297 7.50 24.48 -33.10
CA GLU A 297 8.27 24.94 -31.96
C GLU A 297 8.79 23.79 -31.06
N HIS A 298 8.06 22.68 -31.00
CA HIS A 298 8.37 21.57 -30.06
C HIS A 298 8.55 20.21 -30.73
N ASN A 299 8.38 20.10 -32.07
CA ASN A 299 8.37 18.83 -32.81
C ASN A 299 7.32 17.79 -32.29
N ILE A 300 6.20 18.27 -31.79
CA ILE A 300 5.11 17.48 -31.22
C ILE A 300 4.00 17.31 -32.25
N ILE A 301 3.38 16.12 -32.29
CA ILE A 301 2.26 15.84 -33.19
C ILE A 301 0.96 15.84 -32.38
N LEU A 302 0.11 16.84 -32.57
CA LEU A 302 -1.21 16.89 -31.99
C LEU A 302 -2.17 15.98 -32.77
N ILE A 303 -2.62 14.85 -32.18
CA ILE A 303 -3.41 13.83 -32.88
C ILE A 303 -4.89 13.87 -32.54
N GLY A 304 -5.28 14.58 -31.47
CA GLY A 304 -6.67 14.63 -31.06
C GLY A 304 -6.97 15.65 -29.97
N ILE A 305 -8.24 15.81 -29.72
CA ILE A 305 -8.77 16.64 -28.63
C ILE A 305 -9.93 15.91 -27.94
N SER A 306 -9.96 15.92 -26.63
CA SER A 306 -11.09 15.44 -25.82
C SER A 306 -11.84 16.66 -25.30
N LYS A 307 -12.98 16.97 -25.92
CA LYS A 307 -13.82 18.12 -25.57
C LYS A 307 -14.66 17.83 -24.34
N PHE A 308 -14.64 18.76 -23.39
CA PHE A 308 -15.55 18.73 -22.25
C PHE A 308 -16.94 19.22 -22.68
N ARG A 309 -18.00 18.51 -22.33
CA ARG A 309 -19.39 18.84 -22.66
C ARG A 309 -20.13 19.38 -21.44
N GLN A 310 -21.21 20.11 -21.71
CA GLN A 310 -22.07 20.70 -20.68
C GLN A 310 -22.78 19.65 -19.79
N ASP A 311 -22.93 18.42 -20.28
CA ASP A 311 -23.51 17.28 -19.54
C ASP A 311 -22.49 16.59 -18.60
N GLY A 312 -21.27 17.13 -18.48
CA GLY A 312 -20.21 16.56 -17.70
C GLY A 312 -19.44 15.42 -18.39
N THR A 313 -19.86 15.05 -19.60
CA THR A 313 -19.19 13.99 -20.37
C THR A 313 -18.06 14.56 -21.25
N ARG A 314 -17.20 13.68 -21.77
CA ARG A 314 -16.15 14.05 -22.73
C ARG A 314 -16.40 13.42 -24.09
N LYS A 315 -16.07 14.15 -25.15
CA LYS A 315 -16.06 13.64 -26.51
C LYS A 315 -14.66 13.63 -27.07
N LEU A 316 -14.09 12.44 -27.22
CA LEU A 316 -12.84 12.26 -27.95
C LEU A 316 -13.05 12.47 -29.44
N MET A 317 -12.24 13.36 -30.03
CA MET A 317 -12.21 13.64 -31.46
C MET A 317 -10.78 13.34 -31.97
N LYS A 318 -10.67 12.30 -32.79
CA LYS A 318 -9.42 11.91 -33.45
C LYS A 318 -9.28 12.73 -34.72
N ASN A 319 -8.12 13.36 -34.94
CA ASN A 319 -7.87 14.22 -36.10
C ASN A 319 -9.08 15.14 -36.41
N PRO A 320 -9.45 16.06 -35.49
CA PRO A 320 -10.65 16.89 -35.65
C PRO A 320 -10.49 17.90 -36.79
N SER A 321 -11.61 18.57 -37.17
CA SER A 321 -11.57 19.64 -38.14
C SER A 321 -10.63 20.78 -37.69
N ASN A 322 -9.93 21.34 -38.63
CA ASN A 322 -8.99 22.46 -38.44
C ASN A 322 -9.58 23.67 -37.70
N THR A 323 -10.89 23.88 -37.80
CA THR A 323 -11.60 25.04 -37.26
C THR A 323 -12.14 24.78 -35.82
N ILE A 324 -11.91 23.59 -35.27
CA ILE A 324 -12.32 23.32 -33.89
C ILE A 324 -11.53 24.24 -32.94
N THR A 325 -12.24 24.92 -32.04
CA THR A 325 -11.62 25.80 -31.06
C THR A 325 -11.23 25.01 -29.83
N VAL A 326 -10.01 25.18 -29.36
CA VAL A 326 -9.53 24.65 -28.06
C VAL A 326 -10.09 25.51 -26.94
N SER A 327 -10.63 24.88 -25.91
CA SER A 327 -11.26 25.57 -24.75
C SER A 327 -10.61 25.09 -23.45
N ALA A 328 -10.68 25.90 -22.42
CA ALA A 328 -10.33 25.46 -21.09
C ALA A 328 -11.18 24.24 -20.68
N GLY A 329 -10.58 23.30 -20.00
CA GLY A 329 -11.19 22.01 -19.64
C GLY A 329 -11.07 20.92 -20.71
N ASP A 330 -10.62 21.22 -21.94
CA ASP A 330 -10.31 20.21 -22.95
C ASP A 330 -9.01 19.48 -22.64
N TYR A 331 -8.82 18.26 -23.16
CA TYR A 331 -7.50 17.63 -23.22
C TYR A 331 -6.98 17.63 -24.65
N LEU A 332 -5.72 18.00 -24.80
CA LEU A 332 -4.97 17.80 -26.05
C LEU A 332 -4.22 16.47 -25.97
N ILE A 333 -4.34 15.66 -27.03
CA ILE A 333 -3.70 14.34 -27.13
C ILE A 333 -2.59 14.45 -28.16
N MET A 334 -1.36 14.18 -27.73
CA MET A 334 -0.14 14.47 -28.47
C MET A 334 0.78 13.25 -28.51
N ILE A 335 1.51 13.10 -29.60
CA ILE A 335 2.67 12.21 -29.69
C ILE A 335 3.91 13.07 -29.49
N MET A 336 4.74 12.73 -28.53
CA MET A 336 5.94 13.49 -28.18
C MET A 336 7.05 12.57 -27.64
N THR A 337 8.26 13.08 -27.51
CA THR A 337 9.37 12.38 -26.86
C THR A 337 9.48 12.75 -25.39
N GLY A 338 10.17 11.94 -24.58
CA GLY A 338 10.45 12.24 -23.19
C GLY A 338 11.15 13.59 -22.98
N GLU A 339 12.02 14.02 -23.92
CA GLU A 339 12.66 15.35 -23.88
C GLU A 339 11.65 16.52 -23.83
N ASN A 340 10.46 16.32 -24.37
CA ASN A 340 9.43 17.37 -24.44
C ASN A 340 8.56 17.45 -23.19
N GLU A 341 8.63 16.48 -22.27
CA GLU A 341 7.74 16.39 -21.12
C GLU A 341 7.85 17.61 -20.18
N ALA A 342 9.08 17.97 -19.79
CA ALA A 342 9.30 19.10 -18.89
C ALA A 342 8.88 20.45 -19.51
N PRO A 343 9.25 20.79 -20.77
CA PRO A 343 8.80 22.01 -21.44
C PRO A 343 7.28 22.08 -21.61
N ILE A 344 6.63 20.96 -21.92
CA ILE A 344 5.17 20.91 -22.12
C ILE A 344 4.42 20.97 -20.81
N THR A 345 4.92 20.32 -19.76
CA THR A 345 4.37 20.44 -18.40
C THR A 345 4.40 21.90 -17.92
N GLU A 346 5.50 22.63 -18.18
CA GLU A 346 5.60 24.06 -17.88
C GLU A 346 4.60 24.88 -18.72
N LEU A 347 4.48 24.61 -20.00
CA LEU A 347 3.57 25.30 -20.93
C LEU A 347 2.08 25.11 -20.55
N PHE A 348 1.72 23.92 -20.10
CA PHE A 348 0.34 23.61 -19.69
C PHE A 348 0.07 23.97 -18.24
N GLY A 349 1.10 24.10 -17.41
CA GLY A 349 1.01 24.39 -15.97
C GLY A 349 0.43 23.23 -15.16
N VAL A 350 0.33 22.04 -15.72
CA VAL A 350 -0.16 20.80 -15.11
C VAL A 350 0.61 19.62 -15.68
N PRO A 351 0.83 18.55 -14.90
CA PRO A 351 1.49 17.36 -15.40
C PRO A 351 0.62 16.57 -16.39
N GLU A 352 1.25 15.65 -17.10
CA GLU A 352 0.59 14.66 -17.94
C GLU A 352 -0.52 13.93 -17.20
N GLY A 353 -1.63 13.65 -17.87
CA GLY A 353 -2.76 12.91 -17.32
C GLY A 353 -3.44 13.58 -16.14
N TYR A 354 -3.10 14.84 -15.83
CA TYR A 354 -3.75 15.59 -14.74
C TYR A 354 -5.26 15.60 -14.91
N LYS A 355 -5.99 15.23 -13.84
CA LYS A 355 -7.45 15.27 -13.82
C LYS A 355 -7.91 16.50 -13.03
N SER A 356 -8.77 17.32 -13.67
CA SER A 356 -9.41 18.41 -12.94
C SER A 356 -10.33 17.82 -11.86
N THR A 357 -10.09 18.16 -10.62
CA THR A 357 -11.05 17.94 -9.53
C THR A 357 -12.19 18.96 -9.71
N SER A 358 -13.21 18.59 -10.48
CA SER A 358 -14.46 19.37 -10.61
C SER A 358 -15.38 19.13 -9.44
#